data_d418278a3a2d97dc565d1dc9ff35b056
#
_entry.id   d418278a3a2d97dc565d1dc9ff35b056
#
_cell.length_a   1.000
_cell.length_b   1.000
_cell.length_c   1.000
_cell.angle_alpha   90.00
_cell.angle_beta   90.00
_cell.angle_gamma   90.00
#
_symmetry.space_group_name_H-M   'P 1'
#
loop_
_entity.id
_entity.type
_entity.pdbx_description
1 polymer ?
#
loop_
_entity_poly.entity_id
_entity_poly.type
_entity_poly.pdbx_seq_one_letter_code
_entity_poly.pdbx_strand_id
1 'polypeptide(L)'
;IEGLVEAFRLLGLCYSRHNPNSKFVIEEMETNPAVASQGRFVALDGMLKVSKKDYGPDKSRAVEKITSLLNPGSIAIAGASAKNPANPSNAILRKFLKAGHTGESIYLIHPSESEMSGIKCHLNIDAVLSARDGKPVDCLIVGVPAKIAGAVILESMKKGFANSIQIISAGFGETKAGRELEAGLAKKLHELPKNIRPVINGPNTLGNIYYNAKTLFTPGYKSSFTGKGKENAALICQSGAYMITRVSDLANVVAPPVAISVGNQMDLSVADFLEFLIDDKRLSTYGLYIEGLSPGDGLRLMKLSAKARELGKFIVIYKVGRTEAGAKAAQGHTASMAGDYMMFAELMKRSGAIVVDSSVEFNEIMMLTSLSGGLHETARRRKGKAGIAALSNAGYEKCLISEHLMMLHEDKFEFAKYSRQTQEKLQEIFAKMGIATLLDQSEVLDLSPMTNDEGYEAIIRATLADESTDFGIYAIVPETGMLNTCEVGEGHKEDSSRQESVLSRLIKIRSDLKKPFCCSMESGWKYDGFAQKLVDAGIPTFRSADAAARAAAKCLNAVF
;
A
#
# COMPACT_ATOMS: atom_id res chain seq x y z
N ILE A 1 23.29 -15.28 21.29
CA ILE A 1 21.98 -15.28 20.60
C ILE A 1 22.21 -15.14 19.09
N GLU A 2 22.99 -14.17 18.61
CA GLU A 2 23.24 -13.93 17.17
C GLU A 2 23.73 -15.16 16.42
N GLY A 3 24.68 -15.92 16.98
CA GLY A 3 25.17 -17.16 16.36
C GLY A 3 24.11 -18.25 16.22
N LEU A 4 23.17 -18.34 17.18
CA LEU A 4 22.06 -19.27 17.11
C LEU A 4 21.05 -18.83 16.01
N VAL A 5 20.70 -17.57 15.99
CA VAL A 5 19.83 -16.98 14.95
C VAL A 5 20.42 -17.20 13.57
N GLU A 6 21.73 -16.99 13.41
CA GLU A 6 22.43 -17.18 12.12
C GLU A 6 22.45 -18.66 11.71
N ALA A 7 22.65 -19.59 12.65
CA ALA A 7 22.58 -21.03 12.37
C ALA A 7 21.17 -21.44 11.86
N PHE A 8 20.11 -21.00 12.53
CA PHE A 8 18.74 -21.25 12.09
C PHE A 8 18.47 -20.61 10.73
N ARG A 9 18.94 -19.38 10.50
CA ARG A 9 18.82 -18.68 9.22
C ARG A 9 19.49 -19.48 8.08
N LEU A 10 20.72 -19.94 8.29
CA LEU A 10 21.47 -20.70 7.28
C LEU A 10 20.80 -22.03 6.98
N LEU A 11 20.38 -22.77 8.00
CA LEU A 11 19.66 -24.04 7.82
C LEU A 11 18.34 -23.82 7.07
N GLY A 12 17.56 -22.79 7.44
CA GLY A 12 16.35 -22.42 6.74
C GLY A 12 16.58 -22.05 5.28
N LEU A 13 17.65 -21.32 4.96
CA LEU A 13 18.00 -20.99 3.57
C LEU A 13 18.48 -22.23 2.78
N CYS A 14 19.32 -23.06 3.38
CA CYS A 14 19.87 -24.24 2.70
C CYS A 14 18.80 -25.31 2.42
N TYR A 15 17.85 -25.50 3.33
CA TYR A 15 16.87 -26.58 3.27
C TYR A 15 15.42 -26.10 3.14
N SER A 16 15.19 -24.87 2.64
CA SER A 16 13.85 -24.38 2.35
C SER A 16 13.27 -25.02 1.09
N ARG A 17 11.94 -25.02 0.99
CA ARG A 17 11.22 -25.41 -0.25
C ARG A 17 11.64 -24.60 -1.47
N HIS A 18 12.14 -23.38 -1.24
CA HIS A 18 12.51 -22.43 -2.29
C HIS A 18 13.98 -22.54 -2.73
N ASN A 19 14.82 -23.33 -2.04
CA ASN A 19 16.19 -23.55 -2.50
C ASN A 19 16.19 -24.62 -3.62
N PRO A 20 16.50 -24.27 -4.88
CA PRO A 20 16.47 -25.21 -6.00
C PRO A 20 17.48 -26.36 -5.85
N ASN A 21 18.54 -26.15 -5.07
CA ASN A 21 19.61 -27.13 -4.90
C ASN A 21 19.36 -28.12 -3.75
N SER A 22 18.34 -27.90 -2.94
CA SER A 22 18.02 -28.80 -1.83
C SER A 22 17.11 -29.93 -2.28
N LYS A 23 17.49 -31.16 -1.94
CA LYS A 23 16.66 -32.39 -2.12
C LYS A 23 15.69 -32.61 -0.97
N PHE A 24 15.90 -31.93 0.15
CA PHE A 24 15.12 -32.05 1.38
C PHE A 24 14.64 -30.68 1.83
N VAL A 25 13.54 -30.70 2.58
CA VAL A 25 12.97 -29.53 3.23
C VAL A 25 12.96 -29.78 4.73
N ILE A 26 13.44 -28.82 5.51
CA ILE A 26 13.23 -28.82 6.96
C ILE A 26 11.80 -28.30 7.19
N GLU A 27 10.93 -29.15 7.72
CA GLU A 27 9.56 -28.83 8.08
C GLU A 27 9.47 -28.24 9.49
N GLU A 28 10.31 -28.75 10.40
CA GLU A 28 10.31 -28.37 11.80
C GLU A 28 11.71 -28.58 12.37
N MET A 29 12.16 -27.66 13.22
CA MET A 29 13.42 -27.75 13.93
C MET A 29 13.25 -27.20 15.35
N GLU A 30 13.65 -27.98 16.34
CA GLU A 30 13.63 -27.61 17.74
C GLU A 30 14.99 -27.91 18.38
N THR A 31 15.43 -27.03 19.27
CA THR A 31 16.57 -27.27 20.13
C THR A 31 16.14 -27.00 21.56
N ASN A 32 16.07 -28.06 22.37
CA ASN A 32 15.62 -27.98 23.76
C ASN A 32 16.15 -29.19 24.58
N PRO A 33 16.96 -28.94 25.63
CA PRO A 33 17.45 -27.65 26.10
C PRO A 33 18.66 -27.13 25.30
N ALA A 34 18.86 -25.80 25.34
CA ALA A 34 20.07 -25.16 24.89
C ALA A 34 20.75 -24.43 26.06
N VAL A 35 22.07 -24.53 26.19
CA VAL A 35 22.85 -23.94 27.28
C VAL A 35 23.84 -22.93 26.74
N ALA A 36 23.95 -21.80 27.43
CA ALA A 36 25.01 -20.84 27.14
C ALA A 36 26.26 -21.22 27.93
N SER A 37 27.37 -21.53 27.25
CA SER A 37 28.66 -21.86 27.86
C SER A 37 29.78 -21.18 27.10
N GLN A 38 30.68 -20.53 27.83
CA GLN A 38 31.87 -19.85 27.27
C GLN A 38 31.58 -18.93 26.08
N GLY A 39 30.48 -18.15 26.15
CA GLY A 39 30.08 -17.25 25.08
C GLY A 39 29.47 -17.95 23.85
N ARG A 40 29.21 -19.26 23.92
CA ARG A 40 28.58 -20.05 22.85
C ARG A 40 27.24 -20.63 23.31
N PHE A 41 26.31 -20.76 22.38
CA PHE A 41 25.10 -21.55 22.56
C PHE A 41 25.39 -23.01 22.18
N VAL A 42 25.12 -23.93 23.08
CA VAL A 42 25.26 -25.37 22.84
C VAL A 42 23.89 -26.00 22.96
N ALA A 43 23.38 -26.57 21.89
CA ALA A 43 22.18 -27.38 21.91
C ALA A 43 22.53 -28.73 22.56
N LEU A 44 21.84 -29.12 23.63
CA LEU A 44 22.05 -30.42 24.30
C LEU A 44 21.17 -31.51 23.70
N ASP A 45 20.02 -31.10 23.17
CA ASP A 45 19.11 -31.96 22.43
C ASP A 45 18.45 -31.17 21.28
N GLY A 46 17.98 -31.86 20.24
CA GLY A 46 17.34 -31.25 19.11
C GLY A 46 16.52 -32.24 18.30
N MET A 47 15.41 -31.74 17.78
CA MET A 47 14.56 -32.44 16.85
C MET A 47 14.62 -31.77 15.46
N LEU A 48 14.70 -32.57 14.42
CA LEU A 48 14.65 -32.12 13.03
C LEU A 48 13.69 -33.01 12.24
N LYS A 49 12.61 -32.42 11.77
CA LYS A 49 11.66 -33.06 10.86
C LYS A 49 11.97 -32.66 9.45
N VAL A 50 12.27 -33.61 8.60
CA VAL A 50 12.61 -33.39 7.19
C VAL A 50 11.68 -34.15 6.28
N SER A 51 11.34 -33.56 5.15
CA SER A 51 10.62 -34.20 4.05
C SER A 51 11.45 -34.17 2.76
N LYS A 52 11.19 -35.11 1.85
CA LYS A 52 11.69 -34.98 0.48
C LYS A 52 11.01 -33.80 -0.18
N LYS A 53 11.79 -33.02 -0.92
CA LYS A 53 11.24 -31.94 -1.72
C LYS A 53 10.43 -32.53 -2.87
N ASP A 54 9.14 -32.28 -2.85
CA ASP A 54 8.27 -32.51 -4.00
C ASP A 54 8.33 -31.26 -4.90
N TYR A 55 8.89 -31.42 -6.07
CA TYR A 55 8.95 -30.39 -7.11
C TYR A 55 7.64 -30.32 -7.87
N GLY A 56 6.50 -30.57 -7.34
CA GLY A 56 5.20 -30.50 -8.00
C GLY A 56 5.18 -29.65 -9.30
N PRO A 57 4.14 -29.62 -10.06
CA PRO A 57 4.11 -28.92 -11.35
C PRO A 57 4.57 -27.46 -11.19
N ASP A 58 5.31 -26.95 -12.18
CA ASP A 58 5.79 -25.57 -12.21
C ASP A 58 4.60 -24.60 -12.04
N LYS A 59 4.52 -24.00 -10.87
CA LYS A 59 3.50 -23.00 -10.51
C LYS A 59 3.94 -21.59 -10.86
N SER A 60 5.07 -21.41 -11.57
CA SER A 60 5.49 -20.10 -12.02
C SER A 60 4.43 -19.46 -12.90
N ARG A 61 4.10 -18.22 -12.60
CA ARG A 61 3.07 -17.46 -13.32
C ARG A 61 3.72 -16.67 -14.45
N ALA A 62 2.97 -16.44 -15.54
CA ALA A 62 3.40 -15.61 -16.65
C ALA A 62 3.11 -14.12 -16.31
N VAL A 63 3.90 -13.55 -15.38
CA VAL A 63 3.69 -12.20 -14.85
C VAL A 63 3.68 -11.15 -15.96
N GLU A 64 4.40 -11.39 -17.05
CA GLU A 64 4.41 -10.54 -18.24
C GLU A 64 3.02 -10.40 -18.91
N LYS A 65 2.15 -11.40 -18.77
CA LYS A 65 0.76 -11.36 -19.28
C LYS A 65 -0.19 -10.50 -18.43
N ILE A 66 0.24 -10.00 -17.27
CA ILE A 66 -0.55 -9.08 -16.45
C ILE A 66 -0.89 -7.80 -17.24
N THR A 67 -0.07 -7.41 -18.19
CA THR A 67 -0.38 -6.28 -19.09
C THR A 67 -1.70 -6.49 -19.83
N SER A 68 -1.97 -7.70 -20.34
CA SER A 68 -3.22 -8.04 -21.02
C SER A 68 -4.43 -7.99 -20.10
N LEU A 69 -4.24 -8.16 -18.79
CA LEU A 69 -5.29 -8.02 -17.77
C LEU A 69 -5.57 -6.56 -17.43
N LEU A 70 -4.52 -5.77 -17.23
CA LEU A 70 -4.64 -4.41 -16.70
C LEU A 70 -4.88 -3.36 -17.77
N ASN A 71 -4.36 -3.57 -18.98
CA ASN A 71 -4.51 -2.66 -20.13
C ASN A 71 -4.83 -3.44 -21.41
N PRO A 72 -5.97 -4.13 -21.48
CA PRO A 72 -6.33 -4.96 -22.63
C PRO A 72 -6.66 -4.10 -23.85
N GLY A 73 -6.08 -4.43 -25.01
CA GLY A 73 -6.48 -3.88 -26.31
C GLY A 73 -7.74 -4.53 -26.86
N SER A 74 -8.04 -5.76 -26.47
CA SER A 74 -9.25 -6.51 -26.85
C SER A 74 -9.86 -7.25 -25.66
N ILE A 75 -11.18 -7.19 -25.51
CA ILE A 75 -11.90 -7.84 -24.42
C ILE A 75 -13.06 -8.69 -24.90
N ALA A 76 -13.28 -9.82 -24.21
CA ALA A 76 -14.53 -10.56 -24.29
C ALA A 76 -15.25 -10.49 -22.94
N ILE A 77 -16.56 -10.31 -22.94
CA ILE A 77 -17.38 -10.21 -21.73
C ILE A 77 -18.46 -11.30 -21.77
N ALA A 78 -18.40 -12.22 -20.81
CA ALA A 78 -19.44 -13.21 -20.54
C ALA A 78 -20.23 -12.79 -19.30
N GLY A 79 -21.53 -12.51 -19.47
CA GLY A 79 -22.42 -12.14 -18.37
C GLY A 79 -22.99 -10.73 -18.44
N ALA A 80 -22.82 -10.01 -19.55
CA ALA A 80 -23.60 -8.81 -19.80
C ALA A 80 -25.11 -9.17 -19.93
N SER A 81 -25.99 -8.25 -19.55
CA SER A 81 -27.43 -8.51 -19.47
C SER A 81 -28.25 -7.36 -20.05
N ALA A 82 -29.08 -7.66 -21.04
CA ALA A 82 -30.05 -6.69 -21.58
C ALA A 82 -31.17 -6.38 -20.55
N LYS A 83 -31.53 -7.37 -19.72
CA LYS A 83 -32.63 -7.27 -18.75
C LYS A 83 -32.25 -6.57 -17.44
N ASN A 84 -30.97 -6.52 -17.08
CA ASN A 84 -30.51 -5.91 -15.85
C ASN A 84 -29.41 -4.85 -16.14
N PRO A 85 -29.77 -3.58 -16.34
CA PRO A 85 -28.80 -2.51 -16.60
C PRO A 85 -27.79 -2.29 -15.48
N ALA A 86 -28.11 -2.68 -14.22
CA ALA A 86 -27.22 -2.57 -13.06
C ALA A 86 -26.23 -3.75 -12.94
N ASN A 87 -26.29 -4.73 -13.85
CA ASN A 87 -25.38 -5.88 -13.85
C ASN A 87 -23.91 -5.41 -13.86
N PRO A 88 -23.03 -6.02 -13.03
CA PRO A 88 -21.61 -5.68 -12.95
C PRO A 88 -20.89 -5.70 -14.31
N SER A 89 -21.13 -6.69 -15.15
CA SER A 89 -20.53 -6.78 -16.49
C SER A 89 -20.93 -5.61 -17.40
N ASN A 90 -22.18 -5.12 -17.28
CA ASN A 90 -22.64 -3.94 -18.00
C ASN A 90 -21.93 -2.66 -17.54
N ALA A 91 -21.57 -2.56 -16.25
CA ALA A 91 -20.81 -1.41 -15.76
C ALA A 91 -19.39 -1.37 -16.35
N ILE A 92 -18.78 -2.54 -16.54
CA ILE A 92 -17.47 -2.65 -17.19
C ILE A 92 -17.61 -2.31 -18.68
N LEU A 93 -18.59 -2.89 -19.38
CA LEU A 93 -18.87 -2.59 -20.79
C LEU A 93 -18.98 -1.07 -21.04
N ARG A 94 -19.82 -0.39 -20.24
CA ARG A 94 -19.97 1.08 -20.35
C ARG A 94 -18.67 1.85 -20.19
N LYS A 95 -17.76 1.39 -19.31
CA LYS A 95 -16.44 2.05 -19.13
C LYS A 95 -15.54 1.87 -20.33
N PHE A 96 -15.53 0.69 -20.94
CA PHE A 96 -14.78 0.44 -22.17
C PHE A 96 -15.31 1.27 -23.33
N LEU A 97 -16.63 1.32 -23.50
CA LEU A 97 -17.26 2.18 -24.51
C LEU A 97 -16.92 3.67 -24.30
N LYS A 98 -16.98 4.14 -23.03
CA LYS A 98 -16.59 5.51 -22.68
C LYS A 98 -15.10 5.80 -22.91
N ALA A 99 -14.25 4.78 -22.83
CA ALA A 99 -12.82 4.89 -23.12
C ALA A 99 -12.49 4.84 -24.63
N GLY A 100 -13.50 4.75 -25.49
CA GLY A 100 -13.34 4.76 -26.96
C GLY A 100 -13.17 3.36 -27.59
N HIS A 101 -13.35 2.28 -26.84
CA HIS A 101 -13.38 0.94 -27.43
C HIS A 101 -14.66 0.74 -28.24
N THR A 102 -14.57 -0.02 -29.33
CA THR A 102 -15.65 -0.28 -30.28
C THR A 102 -15.91 -1.78 -30.44
N GLY A 103 -16.85 -2.14 -31.30
CA GLY A 103 -17.11 -3.54 -31.66
C GLY A 103 -15.95 -4.29 -32.32
N GLU A 104 -14.87 -3.60 -32.69
CA GLU A 104 -13.65 -4.24 -33.19
C GLU A 104 -12.75 -4.77 -32.05
N SER A 105 -12.94 -4.24 -30.85
CA SER A 105 -12.15 -4.59 -29.66
C SER A 105 -12.98 -5.17 -28.51
N ILE A 106 -14.32 -5.12 -28.59
CA ILE A 106 -15.24 -5.66 -27.57
C ILE A 106 -16.08 -6.79 -28.17
N TYR A 107 -16.08 -7.93 -27.52
CA TYR A 107 -16.84 -9.13 -27.91
C TYR A 107 -17.75 -9.55 -26.76
N LEU A 108 -19.07 -9.49 -26.96
CA LEU A 108 -20.04 -9.96 -25.97
C LEU A 108 -20.38 -11.41 -26.22
N ILE A 109 -20.31 -12.25 -25.17
CA ILE A 109 -20.73 -13.65 -25.25
C ILE A 109 -22.09 -13.76 -24.57
N HIS A 110 -23.14 -14.04 -25.36
CA HIS A 110 -24.49 -14.16 -24.85
C HIS A 110 -25.27 -15.24 -25.62
N PRO A 111 -26.03 -16.12 -24.92
CA PRO A 111 -26.66 -17.28 -25.54
C PRO A 111 -27.88 -16.96 -26.42
N SER A 112 -28.48 -15.78 -26.32
CA SER A 112 -29.73 -15.46 -27.02
C SER A 112 -29.81 -14.04 -27.61
N GLU A 113 -29.03 -13.06 -27.08
CA GLU A 113 -29.06 -11.70 -27.63
C GLU A 113 -28.15 -11.60 -28.86
N SER A 114 -28.57 -10.84 -29.86
CA SER A 114 -27.78 -10.56 -31.06
C SER A 114 -26.90 -9.31 -30.91
N GLU A 115 -27.36 -8.34 -30.09
CA GLU A 115 -26.68 -7.08 -29.87
C GLU A 115 -27.01 -6.51 -28.48
N MET A 116 -26.06 -5.83 -27.83
CA MET A 116 -26.27 -5.04 -26.61
C MET A 116 -25.40 -3.78 -26.63
N SER A 117 -26.01 -2.63 -26.36
CA SER A 117 -25.30 -1.33 -26.31
C SER A 117 -24.52 -1.01 -27.59
N GLY A 118 -25.04 -1.39 -28.77
CA GLY A 118 -24.38 -1.20 -30.07
C GLY A 118 -23.24 -2.17 -30.35
N ILE A 119 -23.03 -3.20 -29.49
CA ILE A 119 -21.99 -4.22 -29.65
C ILE A 119 -22.65 -5.56 -29.99
N LYS A 120 -22.14 -6.18 -31.05
CA LYS A 120 -22.57 -7.52 -31.49
C LYS A 120 -22.33 -8.56 -30.39
N CYS A 121 -23.34 -9.40 -30.17
CA CYS A 121 -23.24 -10.58 -29.32
C CYS A 121 -22.86 -11.80 -30.14
N HIS A 122 -22.03 -12.65 -29.56
CA HIS A 122 -21.59 -13.92 -30.10
C HIS A 122 -22.16 -15.06 -29.24
N LEU A 123 -22.59 -16.14 -29.86
CA LEU A 123 -23.25 -17.24 -29.16
C LEU A 123 -22.34 -17.91 -28.11
N ASN A 124 -21.04 -18.05 -28.42
CA ASN A 124 -20.06 -18.77 -27.61
C ASN A 124 -18.63 -18.31 -27.96
N ILE A 125 -17.64 -18.92 -27.32
CA ILE A 125 -16.20 -18.67 -27.53
C ILE A 125 -15.80 -18.97 -28.99
N ASP A 126 -16.30 -20.01 -29.62
CA ASP A 126 -15.96 -20.35 -31.01
C ASP A 126 -16.40 -19.29 -32.00
N ALA A 127 -17.57 -18.70 -31.79
CA ALA A 127 -18.06 -17.62 -32.63
C ALA A 127 -17.19 -16.35 -32.50
N VAL A 128 -16.62 -16.08 -31.32
CA VAL A 128 -15.64 -14.99 -31.14
C VAL A 128 -14.31 -15.34 -31.81
N LEU A 129 -13.79 -16.54 -31.62
CA LEU A 129 -12.55 -16.98 -32.27
C LEU A 129 -12.67 -16.91 -33.81
N SER A 130 -13.81 -17.34 -34.36
CA SER A 130 -14.07 -17.24 -35.81
C SER A 130 -14.08 -15.78 -36.28
N ALA A 131 -14.67 -14.86 -35.50
CA ALA A 131 -14.69 -13.45 -35.82
C ALA A 131 -13.31 -12.77 -35.68
N ARG A 132 -12.33 -13.42 -35.04
CA ARG A 132 -10.96 -12.97 -34.80
C ARG A 132 -9.89 -13.73 -35.57
N ASP A 133 -10.27 -14.51 -36.57
CA ASP A 133 -9.34 -15.38 -37.33
C ASP A 133 -8.51 -16.31 -36.40
N GLY A 134 -9.14 -16.85 -35.37
CA GLY A 134 -8.52 -17.72 -34.38
C GLY A 134 -7.60 -17.02 -33.34
N LYS A 135 -7.49 -15.69 -33.36
CA LYS A 135 -6.61 -14.94 -32.43
C LYS A 135 -7.25 -14.81 -31.05
N PRO A 136 -6.50 -15.02 -29.96
CA PRO A 136 -7.00 -14.83 -28.59
C PRO A 136 -7.37 -13.38 -28.32
N VAL A 137 -8.29 -13.15 -27.38
CA VAL A 137 -8.50 -11.82 -26.77
C VAL A 137 -7.45 -11.56 -25.69
N ASP A 138 -7.19 -10.29 -25.40
CA ASP A 138 -6.28 -9.95 -24.30
C ASP A 138 -6.91 -10.33 -22.95
N CYS A 139 -8.17 -9.98 -22.72
CA CYS A 139 -8.83 -10.26 -21.46
C CYS A 139 -10.25 -10.81 -21.66
N LEU A 140 -10.54 -11.93 -21.01
CA LEU A 140 -11.90 -12.46 -20.83
C LEU A 140 -12.43 -12.02 -19.45
N ILE A 141 -13.53 -11.28 -19.43
CA ILE A 141 -14.23 -10.88 -18.21
C ILE A 141 -15.40 -11.85 -17.99
N VAL A 142 -15.41 -12.51 -16.82
CA VAL A 142 -16.42 -13.52 -16.46
C VAL A 142 -17.28 -12.99 -15.31
N GLY A 143 -18.55 -12.70 -15.62
CA GLY A 143 -19.56 -12.16 -14.70
C GLY A 143 -20.85 -12.98 -14.66
N VAL A 144 -20.76 -14.29 -14.87
CA VAL A 144 -21.89 -15.24 -14.78
C VAL A 144 -21.81 -16.04 -13.48
N PRO A 145 -22.92 -16.66 -12.99
CA PRO A 145 -22.89 -17.48 -11.77
C PRO A 145 -21.77 -18.53 -11.78
N ALA A 146 -21.17 -18.83 -10.60
CA ALA A 146 -19.96 -19.64 -10.45
C ALA A 146 -19.98 -20.97 -11.23
N LYS A 147 -21.09 -21.69 -11.25
CA LYS A 147 -21.23 -22.96 -11.99
C LYS A 147 -21.04 -22.76 -13.51
N ILE A 148 -21.61 -21.70 -14.06
CA ILE A 148 -21.48 -21.35 -15.49
C ILE A 148 -20.07 -20.79 -15.74
N ALA A 149 -19.57 -19.95 -14.83
CA ALA A 149 -18.23 -19.38 -14.91
C ALA A 149 -17.16 -20.45 -15.04
N GLY A 150 -17.25 -21.53 -14.24
CA GLY A 150 -16.33 -22.67 -14.32
C GLY A 150 -16.25 -23.30 -15.70
N ALA A 151 -17.40 -23.49 -16.37
CA ALA A 151 -17.44 -24.05 -17.73
C ALA A 151 -16.80 -23.06 -18.74
N VAL A 152 -17.13 -21.79 -18.69
CA VAL A 152 -16.57 -20.74 -19.58
C VAL A 152 -15.05 -20.63 -19.42
N ILE A 153 -14.55 -20.64 -18.18
CA ILE A 153 -13.12 -20.56 -17.87
C ILE A 153 -12.40 -21.80 -18.43
N LEU A 154 -12.93 -23.00 -18.16
CA LEU A 154 -12.35 -24.25 -18.63
C LEU A 154 -12.32 -24.31 -20.16
N GLU A 155 -13.37 -23.89 -20.83
CA GLU A 155 -13.45 -23.82 -22.29
C GLU A 155 -12.43 -22.82 -22.84
N SER A 156 -12.34 -21.61 -22.24
CA SER A 156 -11.33 -20.59 -22.59
C SER A 156 -9.91 -21.14 -22.49
N MET A 157 -9.59 -21.83 -21.39
CA MET A 157 -8.27 -22.45 -21.19
C MET A 157 -7.96 -23.52 -22.25
N LYS A 158 -8.92 -24.39 -22.54
CA LYS A 158 -8.73 -25.48 -23.54
C LYS A 158 -8.49 -24.95 -24.95
N LYS A 159 -9.11 -23.83 -25.31
CA LYS A 159 -9.05 -23.25 -26.66
C LYS A 159 -7.96 -22.18 -26.80
N GLY A 160 -7.24 -21.83 -25.72
CA GLY A 160 -6.30 -20.71 -25.73
C GLY A 160 -6.97 -19.38 -26.09
N PHE A 161 -8.21 -19.18 -25.65
CA PHE A 161 -9.09 -18.09 -26.07
C PHE A 161 -8.64 -16.73 -25.55
N ALA A 162 -8.04 -16.66 -24.37
CA ALA A 162 -7.65 -15.39 -23.73
C ALA A 162 -6.25 -15.45 -23.13
N ASN A 163 -5.51 -14.33 -23.20
CA ASN A 163 -4.22 -14.17 -22.53
C ASN A 163 -4.38 -13.97 -21.02
N SER A 164 -5.48 -13.34 -20.61
CA SER A 164 -5.83 -13.13 -19.20
C SER A 164 -7.33 -13.34 -18.98
N ILE A 165 -7.71 -13.68 -17.75
CA ILE A 165 -9.11 -13.87 -17.34
C ILE A 165 -9.33 -13.07 -16.05
N GLN A 166 -10.37 -12.22 -16.02
CA GLN A 166 -10.84 -11.54 -14.83
C GLN A 166 -12.18 -12.13 -14.39
N ILE A 167 -12.23 -12.72 -13.20
CA ILE A 167 -13.43 -13.39 -12.68
C ILE A 167 -14.06 -12.49 -11.61
N ILE A 168 -15.13 -11.76 -11.97
CA ILE A 168 -15.86 -10.90 -11.04
C ILE A 168 -16.91 -11.66 -10.22
N SER A 169 -17.27 -12.86 -10.65
CA SER A 169 -18.26 -13.70 -9.98
C SER A 169 -17.78 -14.17 -8.61
N ALA A 170 -18.67 -14.10 -7.62
CA ALA A 170 -18.54 -14.75 -6.32
C ALA A 170 -19.10 -16.18 -6.35
N GLY A 171 -19.01 -16.91 -5.23
CA GLY A 171 -19.54 -18.27 -5.08
C GLY A 171 -18.49 -19.37 -5.32
N PHE A 172 -17.21 -19.01 -5.30
CA PHE A 172 -16.07 -19.93 -5.39
C PHE A 172 -15.52 -20.28 -3.99
N GLY A 173 -14.70 -19.45 -3.38
CA GLY A 173 -14.07 -19.71 -2.08
C GLY A 173 -15.04 -19.77 -0.89
N GLU A 174 -16.22 -19.18 -1.02
CA GLU A 174 -17.19 -18.97 0.06
C GLU A 174 -18.00 -20.24 0.39
N THR A 175 -18.12 -21.17 -0.56
CA THR A 175 -18.90 -22.43 -0.39
C THR A 175 -18.00 -23.65 -0.54
N LYS A 176 -18.40 -24.81 0.01
CA LYS A 176 -17.65 -26.06 -0.17
C LYS A 176 -17.56 -26.46 -1.65
N ALA A 177 -18.68 -26.46 -2.35
CA ALA A 177 -18.74 -26.79 -3.78
C ALA A 177 -17.94 -25.79 -4.64
N GLY A 178 -17.97 -24.50 -4.27
CA GLY A 178 -17.18 -23.46 -4.93
C GLY A 178 -15.69 -23.64 -4.75
N ARG A 179 -15.23 -24.02 -3.55
CA ARG A 179 -13.81 -24.35 -3.30
C ARG A 179 -13.32 -25.54 -4.11
N GLU A 180 -14.15 -26.58 -4.25
CA GLU A 180 -13.84 -27.74 -5.08
C GLU A 180 -13.73 -27.34 -6.56
N LEU A 181 -14.63 -26.49 -7.05
CA LEU A 181 -14.59 -25.93 -8.40
C LEU A 181 -13.32 -25.10 -8.63
N GLU A 182 -13.00 -24.19 -7.70
CA GLU A 182 -11.81 -23.33 -7.76
C GLU A 182 -10.52 -24.16 -7.79
N ALA A 183 -10.39 -25.14 -6.90
CA ALA A 183 -9.25 -26.06 -6.88
C ALA A 183 -9.13 -26.88 -8.17
N GLY A 184 -10.25 -27.34 -8.74
CA GLY A 184 -10.29 -28.04 -10.01
C GLY A 184 -9.80 -27.18 -11.19
N LEU A 185 -10.23 -25.92 -11.24
CA LEU A 185 -9.79 -24.97 -12.27
C LEU A 185 -8.31 -24.62 -12.11
N ALA A 186 -7.84 -24.35 -10.89
CA ALA A 186 -6.44 -24.07 -10.61
C ALA A 186 -5.53 -25.25 -11.02
N LYS A 187 -5.95 -26.50 -10.74
CA LYS A 187 -5.24 -27.69 -11.19
C LYS A 187 -5.13 -27.74 -12.72
N LYS A 188 -6.25 -27.54 -13.43
CA LYS A 188 -6.27 -27.54 -14.90
C LYS A 188 -5.43 -26.40 -15.50
N LEU A 189 -5.43 -25.22 -14.88
CA LEU A 189 -4.57 -24.12 -15.29
C LEU A 189 -3.08 -24.49 -15.22
N HIS A 190 -2.66 -25.14 -14.12
CA HIS A 190 -1.25 -25.53 -13.94
C HIS A 190 -0.83 -26.73 -14.81
N GLU A 191 -1.77 -27.51 -15.36
CA GLU A 191 -1.48 -28.55 -16.34
C GLU A 191 -1.13 -27.97 -17.73
N LEU A 192 -1.51 -26.70 -18.01
CA LEU A 192 -1.20 -26.06 -19.28
C LEU A 192 0.27 -25.62 -19.37
N PRO A 193 0.91 -25.75 -20.53
CA PRO A 193 2.22 -25.15 -20.78
C PRO A 193 2.22 -23.63 -20.50
N LYS A 194 3.30 -23.11 -19.90
CA LYS A 194 3.39 -21.71 -19.46
C LYS A 194 3.09 -20.68 -20.57
N ASN A 195 3.55 -20.95 -21.77
CA ASN A 195 3.39 -20.05 -22.93
C ASN A 195 1.93 -19.85 -23.36
N ILE A 196 1.08 -20.87 -23.21
CA ILE A 196 -0.35 -20.79 -23.56
C ILE A 196 -1.26 -20.56 -22.36
N ARG A 197 -0.74 -20.73 -21.14
CA ARG A 197 -1.48 -20.55 -19.89
C ARG A 197 -1.92 -19.10 -19.74
N PRO A 198 -3.23 -18.79 -19.60
CA PRO A 198 -3.67 -17.46 -19.22
C PRO A 198 -3.27 -17.14 -17.78
N VAL A 199 -3.19 -15.85 -17.44
CA VAL A 199 -3.17 -15.41 -16.04
C VAL A 199 -4.60 -15.12 -15.59
N ILE A 200 -4.93 -15.44 -14.33
CA ILE A 200 -6.29 -15.31 -13.82
C ILE A 200 -6.30 -14.41 -12.58
N ASN A 201 -7.11 -13.35 -12.62
CA ASN A 201 -7.39 -12.47 -11.48
C ASN A 201 -8.76 -12.79 -10.88
N GLY A 202 -8.81 -12.97 -9.57
CA GLY A 202 -10.01 -13.40 -8.85
C GLY A 202 -9.98 -14.89 -8.49
N PRO A 203 -11.13 -15.54 -8.28
CA PRO A 203 -12.53 -15.05 -8.37
C PRO A 203 -12.87 -13.94 -7.37
N ASN A 204 -14.10 -13.45 -7.45
CA ASN A 204 -14.62 -12.44 -6.51
C ASN A 204 -13.81 -11.13 -6.52
N THR A 205 -13.32 -10.69 -7.70
CA THR A 205 -12.64 -9.41 -7.83
C THR A 205 -13.60 -8.28 -8.17
N LEU A 206 -13.37 -7.10 -7.61
CA LEU A 206 -14.09 -5.87 -7.99
C LEU A 206 -13.66 -5.35 -9.37
N GLY A 207 -12.49 -5.76 -9.84
CA GLY A 207 -11.81 -5.24 -11.03
C GLY A 207 -10.68 -4.28 -10.68
N ASN A 208 -10.16 -3.60 -11.70
CA ASN A 208 -8.90 -2.88 -11.61
C ASN A 208 -9.01 -1.45 -12.15
N ILE A 209 -8.17 -0.57 -11.62
CA ILE A 209 -7.78 0.72 -12.20
C ILE A 209 -6.31 0.58 -12.57
N TYR A 210 -5.97 0.88 -13.80
CA TYR A 210 -4.58 0.92 -14.23
C TYR A 210 -4.41 2.13 -15.16
N TYR A 211 -3.97 3.24 -14.58
CA TYR A 211 -3.91 4.54 -15.26
C TYR A 211 -5.27 4.88 -15.92
N ASN A 212 -5.33 4.92 -17.23
CA ASN A 212 -6.57 5.25 -17.97
C ASN A 212 -7.50 4.04 -18.15
N ALA A 213 -6.99 2.80 -18.06
CA ALA A 213 -7.79 1.59 -18.18
C ALA A 213 -8.55 1.29 -16.88
N LYS A 214 -9.83 0.97 -16.98
CA LYS A 214 -10.70 0.70 -15.81
C LYS A 214 -11.60 -0.50 -16.07
N THR A 215 -11.26 -1.64 -15.49
CA THR A 215 -12.04 -2.89 -15.59
C THR A 215 -12.93 -3.15 -14.38
N LEU A 216 -13.07 -2.18 -13.46
CA LEU A 216 -13.91 -2.33 -12.26
C LEU A 216 -15.39 -2.07 -12.56
N PHE A 217 -16.27 -2.75 -11.81
CA PHE A 217 -17.73 -2.63 -12.02
C PHE A 217 -18.42 -1.55 -11.14
N THR A 218 -17.72 -0.88 -10.23
CA THR A 218 -18.30 0.19 -9.41
C THR A 218 -18.77 1.35 -10.29
N PRO A 219 -20.01 1.85 -10.12
CA PRO A 219 -20.49 3.00 -10.87
C PRO A 219 -19.64 4.24 -10.61
N GLY A 220 -19.20 4.92 -11.69
CA GLY A 220 -18.28 6.06 -11.59
C GLY A 220 -18.81 7.26 -10.80
N TYR A 221 -20.15 7.44 -10.75
CA TYR A 221 -20.78 8.52 -9.98
C TYR A 221 -20.80 8.28 -8.46
N LYS A 222 -20.49 7.05 -8.00
CA LYS A 222 -20.40 6.70 -6.58
C LYS A 222 -18.97 6.71 -6.03
N SER A 223 -17.97 6.92 -6.87
CA SER A 223 -16.58 6.79 -6.49
C SER A 223 -15.79 8.00 -6.93
N SER A 224 -15.04 8.60 -6.02
CA SER A 224 -14.10 9.67 -6.33
C SER A 224 -12.81 9.07 -6.89
N PHE A 225 -12.82 8.74 -8.19
CA PHE A 225 -11.61 8.25 -8.89
C PHE A 225 -10.70 9.37 -9.39
N THR A 226 -11.16 10.61 -9.29
CA THR A 226 -10.44 11.80 -9.75
C THR A 226 -10.29 12.73 -8.57
N GLY A 227 -9.22 12.57 -7.83
CA GLY A 227 -8.81 13.53 -6.80
C GLY A 227 -7.76 14.50 -7.33
N LYS A 228 -7.41 15.49 -6.50
CA LYS A 228 -6.30 16.42 -6.74
C LYS A 228 -4.98 15.89 -6.14
N GLY A 229 -5.00 14.67 -5.57
CA GLY A 229 -3.86 14.07 -4.91
C GLY A 229 -2.73 13.69 -5.87
N LYS A 230 -1.58 13.39 -5.31
CA LYS A 230 -0.40 12.99 -6.07
C LYS A 230 -0.57 11.59 -6.68
N GLU A 231 -0.33 11.46 -7.98
CA GLU A 231 -0.52 10.20 -8.72
C GLU A 231 0.75 9.33 -8.74
N ASN A 232 1.23 8.89 -7.56
CA ASN A 232 2.47 8.13 -7.42
C ASN A 232 2.35 6.87 -6.56
N ALA A 233 1.13 6.43 -6.29
CA ALA A 233 0.87 5.25 -5.46
C ALA A 233 0.09 4.15 -6.18
N ALA A 234 0.29 2.90 -5.78
CA ALA A 234 -0.51 1.77 -6.19
C ALA A 234 -1.19 1.12 -4.97
N LEU A 235 -2.43 0.67 -5.13
CA LEU A 235 -3.15 -0.16 -4.17
C LEU A 235 -3.31 -1.57 -4.74
N ILE A 236 -2.94 -2.59 -3.98
CA ILE A 236 -3.10 -4.01 -4.34
C ILE A 236 -3.80 -4.70 -3.17
N CYS A 237 -5.08 -5.00 -3.33
CA CYS A 237 -5.95 -5.40 -2.24
C CYS A 237 -6.68 -6.72 -2.51
N GLN A 238 -6.66 -7.64 -1.58
CA GLN A 238 -7.49 -8.85 -1.68
C GLN A 238 -8.98 -8.50 -1.62
N SER A 239 -9.37 -7.54 -0.77
CA SER A 239 -10.75 -7.06 -0.71
C SER A 239 -10.99 -5.91 -1.68
N GLY A 240 -11.95 -6.09 -2.59
CA GLY A 240 -12.39 -5.05 -3.51
C GLY A 240 -13.08 -3.88 -2.79
N ALA A 241 -13.85 -4.16 -1.73
CA ALA A 241 -14.48 -3.14 -0.91
C ALA A 241 -13.44 -2.28 -0.18
N TYR A 242 -12.41 -2.90 0.39
CA TYR A 242 -11.29 -2.17 1.00
C TYR A 242 -10.59 -1.28 -0.02
N MET A 243 -10.27 -1.83 -1.20
CA MET A 243 -9.63 -1.06 -2.28
C MET A 243 -10.41 0.20 -2.63
N ILE A 244 -11.72 0.07 -2.91
CA ILE A 244 -12.52 1.20 -3.41
C ILE A 244 -12.72 2.27 -2.34
N THR A 245 -12.85 1.88 -1.06
CA THR A 245 -12.91 2.84 0.04
C THR A 245 -11.59 3.59 0.20
N ARG A 246 -10.44 2.91 0.08
CA ARG A 246 -9.12 3.58 0.14
C ARG A 246 -8.90 4.52 -1.05
N VAL A 247 -9.30 4.13 -2.26
CA VAL A 247 -9.25 5.03 -3.42
C VAL A 247 -10.06 6.31 -3.17
N SER A 248 -11.23 6.19 -2.57
CA SER A 248 -12.08 7.35 -2.26
C SER A 248 -11.52 8.20 -1.12
N ASP A 249 -11.08 7.57 -0.03
CA ASP A 249 -10.55 8.29 1.15
C ASP A 249 -9.25 9.04 0.83
N LEU A 250 -8.42 8.46 -0.03
CA LEU A 250 -7.12 9.01 -0.40
C LEU A 250 -7.19 10.01 -1.58
N ALA A 251 -8.32 10.13 -2.27
CA ALA A 251 -8.42 10.84 -3.55
C ALA A 251 -7.86 12.27 -3.54
N ASN A 252 -8.00 13.00 -2.43
CA ASN A 252 -7.49 14.38 -2.29
C ASN A 252 -6.07 14.45 -1.70
N VAL A 253 -5.47 13.32 -1.35
CA VAL A 253 -4.13 13.23 -0.76
C VAL A 253 -3.19 12.52 -1.72
N VAL A 254 -3.59 11.30 -2.09
CA VAL A 254 -2.91 10.43 -3.04
C VAL A 254 -3.99 9.86 -3.95
N ALA A 255 -4.05 10.31 -5.19
CA ALA A 255 -4.97 9.77 -6.19
C ALA A 255 -4.33 8.54 -6.86
N PRO A 256 -4.53 7.30 -6.35
CA PRO A 256 -3.79 6.14 -6.85
C PRO A 256 -4.11 5.88 -8.33
N PRO A 257 -3.15 6.02 -9.26
CA PRO A 257 -3.37 5.72 -10.67
C PRO A 257 -3.48 4.22 -10.93
N VAL A 258 -3.07 3.41 -9.97
CA VAL A 258 -3.17 1.95 -10.01
C VAL A 258 -3.88 1.45 -8.76
N ALA A 259 -4.98 0.73 -8.94
CA ALA A 259 -5.68 0.04 -7.85
C ALA A 259 -6.22 -1.31 -8.36
N ILE A 260 -5.81 -2.38 -7.70
CA ILE A 260 -6.06 -3.76 -8.13
C ILE A 260 -6.79 -4.51 -7.04
N SER A 261 -7.98 -5.04 -7.38
CA SER A 261 -8.71 -5.99 -6.55
C SER A 261 -8.32 -7.40 -6.94
N VAL A 262 -7.64 -8.11 -6.04
CA VAL A 262 -7.10 -9.45 -6.34
C VAL A 262 -8.15 -10.55 -6.15
N GLY A 263 -9.10 -10.38 -5.21
CA GLY A 263 -10.10 -11.38 -4.86
C GLY A 263 -9.49 -12.60 -4.16
N ASN A 264 -10.00 -13.80 -4.47
CA ASN A 264 -9.64 -15.06 -3.78
C ASN A 264 -8.24 -15.59 -4.12
N GLN A 265 -7.53 -15.02 -5.09
CA GLN A 265 -6.18 -15.44 -5.50
C GLN A 265 -6.08 -16.89 -6.00
N MET A 266 -7.01 -17.31 -6.86
CA MET A 266 -6.95 -18.65 -7.45
C MET A 266 -5.64 -18.87 -8.24
N ASP A 267 -5.13 -17.82 -8.91
CA ASP A 267 -3.86 -17.82 -9.66
C ASP A 267 -3.00 -16.63 -9.26
N LEU A 268 -3.27 -15.42 -9.79
CA LEU A 268 -2.51 -14.22 -9.45
C LEU A 268 -2.74 -13.82 -8.00
N SER A 269 -1.66 -13.45 -7.33
CA SER A 269 -1.64 -13.00 -5.93
C SER A 269 -1.18 -11.54 -5.80
N VAL A 270 -1.26 -11.00 -4.59
CA VAL A 270 -0.71 -9.67 -4.28
C VAL A 270 0.76 -9.56 -4.67
N ALA A 271 1.53 -10.64 -4.47
CA ALA A 271 2.96 -10.67 -4.80
C ALA A 271 3.23 -10.57 -6.31
N ASP A 272 2.38 -11.18 -7.16
CA ASP A 272 2.54 -11.11 -8.62
C ASP A 272 2.30 -9.70 -9.15
N PHE A 273 1.27 -9.01 -8.66
CA PHE A 273 0.99 -7.64 -9.05
C PHE A 273 2.07 -6.67 -8.54
N LEU A 274 2.57 -6.88 -7.32
CA LEU A 274 3.69 -6.08 -6.81
C LEU A 274 4.95 -6.29 -7.64
N GLU A 275 5.28 -7.53 -8.01
CA GLU A 275 6.41 -7.86 -8.88
C GLU A 275 6.30 -7.18 -10.24
N PHE A 276 5.11 -7.21 -10.84
CA PHE A 276 4.84 -6.53 -12.11
C PHE A 276 5.00 -5.00 -12.03
N LEU A 277 4.62 -4.38 -10.90
CA LEU A 277 4.60 -2.92 -10.74
C LEU A 277 5.88 -2.33 -10.14
N ILE A 278 6.73 -3.14 -9.49
CA ILE A 278 7.83 -2.61 -8.66
C ILE A 278 8.83 -1.75 -9.44
N ASP A 279 9.01 -2.03 -10.71
CA ASP A 279 9.94 -1.30 -11.58
C ASP A 279 9.30 -0.08 -12.29
N ASP A 280 7.99 0.17 -12.11
CA ASP A 280 7.33 1.35 -12.69
C ASP A 280 7.83 2.63 -12.00
N LYS A 281 8.56 3.47 -12.75
CA LYS A 281 9.19 4.70 -12.25
C LYS A 281 8.20 5.77 -11.81
N ARG A 282 6.92 5.67 -12.22
CA ARG A 282 5.85 6.61 -11.84
C ARG A 282 5.35 6.36 -10.43
N LEU A 283 5.58 5.15 -9.89
CA LEU A 283 5.09 4.72 -8.59
C LEU A 283 6.22 4.74 -7.57
N SER A 284 5.99 5.36 -6.42
CA SER A 284 6.91 5.42 -5.29
C SER A 284 6.38 4.75 -4.02
N THR A 285 5.07 4.52 -3.94
CA THR A 285 4.41 3.95 -2.76
C THR A 285 3.42 2.86 -3.17
N TYR A 286 3.48 1.72 -2.48
CA TYR A 286 2.59 0.58 -2.70
C TYR A 286 1.84 0.25 -1.42
N GLY A 287 0.51 0.37 -1.44
CA GLY A 287 -0.36 -0.03 -0.35
C GLY A 287 -0.92 -1.43 -0.59
N LEU A 288 -0.66 -2.34 0.32
CA LEU A 288 -1.10 -3.73 0.25
C LEU A 288 -2.12 -4.04 1.34
N TYR A 289 -3.26 -4.61 0.98
CA TYR A 289 -4.22 -5.19 1.93
C TYR A 289 -4.23 -6.71 1.76
N ILE A 290 -3.87 -7.43 2.83
CA ILE A 290 -3.62 -8.87 2.81
C ILE A 290 -4.47 -9.57 3.87
N GLU A 291 -5.29 -10.55 3.45
CA GLU A 291 -6.06 -11.45 4.31
C GLU A 291 -5.31 -12.77 4.50
N GLY A 292 -4.74 -13.32 3.43
CA GLY A 292 -3.94 -14.53 3.44
C GLY A 292 -2.92 -14.58 2.31
N LEU A 293 -1.96 -15.48 2.43
CA LEU A 293 -0.88 -15.63 1.47
C LEU A 293 -0.95 -17.00 0.80
N SER A 294 -0.68 -17.04 -0.49
CA SER A 294 -0.40 -18.29 -1.20
C SER A 294 0.99 -18.83 -0.79
N PRO A 295 1.20 -20.16 -0.84
CA PRO A 295 2.50 -20.74 -0.51
C PRO A 295 3.65 -20.10 -1.31
N GLY A 296 4.67 -19.60 -0.61
CA GLY A 296 5.83 -18.94 -1.19
C GLY A 296 5.73 -17.41 -1.35
N ASP A 297 4.53 -16.83 -1.29
CA ASP A 297 4.35 -15.39 -1.47
C ASP A 297 4.95 -14.56 -0.34
N GLY A 298 4.99 -15.09 0.90
CA GLY A 298 5.67 -14.40 2.00
C GLY A 298 7.14 -14.11 1.69
N LEU A 299 7.88 -15.09 1.19
CA LEU A 299 9.28 -14.90 0.78
C LEU A 299 9.42 -13.95 -0.42
N ARG A 300 8.49 -14.02 -1.38
CA ARG A 300 8.48 -13.10 -2.53
C ARG A 300 8.24 -11.66 -2.07
N LEU A 301 7.27 -11.42 -1.18
CA LEU A 301 6.99 -10.10 -0.62
C LEU A 301 8.19 -9.55 0.16
N MET A 302 8.91 -10.39 0.94
CA MET A 302 10.16 -9.98 1.59
C MET A 302 11.20 -9.50 0.57
N LYS A 303 11.45 -10.28 -0.48
CA LYS A 303 12.41 -9.91 -1.55
C LYS A 303 11.97 -8.64 -2.27
N LEU A 304 10.69 -8.49 -2.57
CA LEU A 304 10.14 -7.29 -3.22
C LEU A 304 10.19 -6.07 -2.28
N SER A 305 10.01 -6.25 -0.97
CA SER A 305 10.17 -5.17 0.01
C SER A 305 11.62 -4.68 0.09
N ALA A 306 12.58 -5.61 0.11
CA ALA A 306 13.99 -5.25 0.06
C ALA A 306 14.35 -4.52 -1.26
N LYS A 307 13.87 -5.02 -2.41
CA LYS A 307 14.04 -4.36 -3.72
C LYS A 307 13.40 -2.97 -3.73
N ALA A 308 12.20 -2.80 -3.17
CA ALA A 308 11.54 -1.49 -3.09
C ALA A 308 12.40 -0.49 -2.32
N ARG A 309 12.94 -0.87 -1.16
CA ARG A 309 13.85 -0.03 -0.37
C ARG A 309 15.10 0.37 -1.16
N GLU A 310 15.71 -0.56 -1.89
CA GLU A 310 16.86 -0.28 -2.77
C GLU A 310 16.50 0.72 -3.88
N LEU A 311 15.29 0.61 -4.44
CA LEU A 311 14.78 1.53 -5.46
C LEU A 311 14.29 2.87 -4.89
N GLY A 312 14.29 3.06 -3.57
CA GLY A 312 13.79 4.27 -2.92
C GLY A 312 12.27 4.35 -2.89
N LYS A 313 11.59 3.21 -2.81
CA LYS A 313 10.13 3.08 -2.81
C LYS A 313 9.62 2.50 -1.50
N PHE A 314 8.37 2.79 -1.15
CA PHE A 314 7.73 2.32 0.08
C PHE A 314 6.72 1.22 -0.20
N ILE A 315 6.69 0.23 0.68
CA ILE A 315 5.63 -0.77 0.75
C ILE A 315 4.94 -0.65 2.10
N VAL A 316 3.65 -0.36 2.08
CA VAL A 316 2.79 -0.22 3.25
C VAL A 316 1.83 -1.41 3.29
N ILE A 317 1.85 -2.19 4.36
CA ILE A 317 1.09 -3.44 4.46
C ILE A 317 0.09 -3.36 5.61
N TYR A 318 -1.19 -3.51 5.30
CA TYR A 318 -2.23 -3.80 6.27
C TYR A 318 -2.60 -5.28 6.17
N LYS A 319 -2.11 -6.08 7.12
CA LYS A 319 -2.39 -7.52 7.22
C LYS A 319 -3.42 -7.75 8.32
N VAL A 320 -4.55 -8.35 7.97
CA VAL A 320 -5.56 -8.79 8.95
C VAL A 320 -5.25 -10.19 9.48
N GLY A 321 -5.95 -10.59 10.55
CA GLY A 321 -5.70 -11.89 11.20
C GLY A 321 -4.70 -11.82 12.36
N ARG A 322 -4.60 -10.66 13.04
CA ARG A 322 -3.77 -10.46 14.25
C ARG A 322 -4.27 -11.21 15.47
N THR A 323 -5.58 -11.40 15.55
CA THR A 323 -6.25 -12.12 16.64
C THR A 323 -6.86 -13.40 16.09
N GLU A 324 -7.13 -14.36 16.97
CA GLU A 324 -7.79 -15.61 16.58
C GLU A 324 -9.16 -15.35 15.92
N ALA A 325 -9.95 -14.43 16.46
CA ALA A 325 -11.22 -14.03 15.86
C ALA A 325 -11.05 -13.40 14.48
N GLY A 326 -10.06 -12.51 14.32
CA GLY A 326 -9.73 -11.89 13.03
C GLY A 326 -9.21 -12.90 12.01
N ALA A 327 -8.38 -13.86 12.44
CA ALA A 327 -7.89 -14.95 11.61
C ALA A 327 -9.04 -15.85 11.12
N LYS A 328 -9.96 -16.21 12.01
CA LYS A 328 -11.16 -17.01 11.67
C LYS A 328 -12.08 -16.26 10.70
N ALA A 329 -12.26 -14.97 10.88
CA ALA A 329 -13.06 -14.14 9.97
C ALA A 329 -12.41 -14.08 8.56
N ALA A 330 -11.09 -13.89 8.47
CA ALA A 330 -10.36 -13.86 7.21
C ALA A 330 -10.42 -15.23 6.49
N GLN A 331 -10.26 -16.34 7.21
CA GLN A 331 -10.38 -17.70 6.65
C GLN A 331 -11.78 -17.96 6.06
N GLY A 332 -12.83 -17.50 6.74
CA GLY A 332 -14.21 -17.61 6.26
C GLY A 332 -14.47 -16.83 4.98
N HIS A 333 -13.72 -15.75 4.75
CA HIS A 333 -13.91 -14.84 3.63
C HIS A 333 -13.11 -15.25 2.37
N THR A 334 -11.88 -15.74 2.52
CA THR A 334 -10.96 -15.97 1.37
C THR A 334 -10.43 -17.39 1.25
N ALA A 335 -10.84 -18.33 2.12
CA ALA A 335 -10.32 -19.71 2.18
C ALA A 335 -8.78 -19.82 2.32
N SER A 336 -8.08 -18.72 2.57
CA SER A 336 -6.64 -18.69 2.74
C SER A 336 -6.22 -19.04 4.17
N MET A 337 -5.12 -19.78 4.34
CA MET A 337 -4.57 -20.07 5.67
C MET A 337 -4.01 -18.80 6.29
N ALA A 338 -4.51 -18.42 7.48
CA ALA A 338 -3.90 -17.40 8.30
C ALA A 338 -2.56 -17.94 8.81
N GLY A 339 -1.45 -17.43 8.30
CA GLY A 339 -0.13 -17.68 8.88
C GLY A 339 0.05 -16.94 10.20
N ASP A 340 1.17 -17.21 10.90
CA ASP A 340 1.56 -16.48 12.10
C ASP A 340 1.73 -14.98 11.77
N TYR A 341 0.85 -14.14 12.35
CA TYR A 341 0.88 -12.70 12.12
C TYR A 341 2.16 -12.05 12.65
N MET A 342 2.63 -12.45 13.83
CA MET A 342 3.82 -11.85 14.46
C MET A 342 5.06 -12.12 13.63
N MET A 343 5.23 -13.35 13.18
CA MET A 343 6.32 -13.73 12.29
C MET A 343 6.23 -12.96 10.96
N PHE A 344 5.06 -12.89 10.35
CA PHE A 344 4.86 -12.15 9.12
C PHE A 344 5.24 -10.67 9.29
N ALA A 345 4.69 -10.01 10.33
CA ALA A 345 4.91 -8.59 10.55
C ALA A 345 6.40 -8.28 10.76
N GLU A 346 7.09 -9.09 11.57
CA GLU A 346 8.50 -8.91 11.87
C GLU A 346 9.39 -9.11 10.63
N LEU A 347 9.12 -10.15 9.84
CA LEU A 347 9.87 -10.40 8.61
C LEU A 347 9.66 -9.30 7.57
N MET A 348 8.44 -8.77 7.44
CA MET A 348 8.15 -7.67 6.51
C MET A 348 8.85 -6.38 6.95
N LYS A 349 8.81 -6.03 8.25
CA LYS A 349 9.52 -4.86 8.79
C LYS A 349 11.03 -4.96 8.52
N ARG A 350 11.65 -6.08 8.83
CA ARG A 350 13.09 -6.31 8.56
C ARG A 350 13.45 -6.23 7.08
N SER A 351 12.50 -6.50 6.20
CA SER A 351 12.68 -6.37 4.75
C SER A 351 12.48 -4.94 4.25
N GLY A 352 12.13 -3.99 5.13
CA GLY A 352 11.91 -2.58 4.81
C GLY A 352 10.46 -2.23 4.43
N ALA A 353 9.49 -3.11 4.68
CA ALA A 353 8.08 -2.76 4.57
C ALA A 353 7.56 -2.12 5.86
N ILE A 354 6.56 -1.26 5.73
CA ILE A 354 5.86 -0.63 6.85
C ILE A 354 4.58 -1.42 7.12
N VAL A 355 4.53 -2.11 8.25
CA VAL A 355 3.32 -2.84 8.67
C VAL A 355 2.49 -1.95 9.58
N VAL A 356 1.23 -1.76 9.20
CA VAL A 356 0.28 -0.88 9.91
C VAL A 356 -0.77 -1.68 10.67
N ASP A 357 -1.33 -1.05 11.70
CA ASP A 357 -2.20 -1.69 12.68
C ASP A 357 -3.69 -1.41 12.46
N SER A 358 -4.01 -0.41 11.63
CA SER A 358 -5.39 0.00 11.32
C SER A 358 -5.52 0.56 9.91
N SER A 359 -6.75 0.68 9.42
CA SER A 359 -7.06 1.35 8.15
C SER A 359 -6.82 2.86 8.20
N VAL A 360 -6.93 3.48 9.36
CA VAL A 360 -6.61 4.90 9.56
C VAL A 360 -5.11 5.10 9.40
N GLU A 361 -4.32 4.34 10.14
CA GLU A 361 -2.86 4.38 10.03
C GLU A 361 -2.36 4.04 8.61
N PHE A 362 -3.06 3.12 7.91
CA PHE A 362 -2.76 2.85 6.50
C PHE A 362 -2.85 4.12 5.65
N ASN A 363 -3.93 4.90 5.78
CA ASN A 363 -4.09 6.15 5.05
C ASN A 363 -3.02 7.19 5.43
N GLU A 364 -2.72 7.31 6.72
CA GLU A 364 -1.71 8.22 7.26
C GLU A 364 -0.30 7.91 6.72
N ILE A 365 0.09 6.64 6.70
CA ILE A 365 1.38 6.20 6.16
C ILE A 365 1.40 6.35 4.62
N MET A 366 0.31 6.03 3.93
CA MET A 366 0.22 6.26 2.48
C MET A 366 0.38 7.75 2.13
N MET A 367 -0.20 8.66 2.93
CA MET A 367 0.00 10.09 2.79
C MET A 367 1.47 10.46 3.00
N LEU A 368 2.05 10.06 4.13
CA LEU A 368 3.43 10.42 4.47
C LEU A 368 4.41 9.93 3.41
N THR A 369 4.34 8.67 3.03
CA THR A 369 5.27 8.06 2.06
C THR A 369 5.11 8.59 0.63
N SER A 370 3.90 8.99 0.24
CA SER A 370 3.65 9.56 -1.08
C SER A 370 4.07 11.03 -1.20
N LEU A 371 3.94 11.81 -0.12
CA LEU A 371 4.23 13.25 -0.13
C LEU A 371 5.66 13.57 0.34
N SER A 372 6.25 12.76 1.24
CA SER A 372 7.60 12.98 1.77
C SER A 372 8.68 12.46 0.81
N GLY A 373 8.86 13.12 -0.31
CA GLY A 373 10.00 12.82 -1.19
C GLY A 373 11.34 13.01 -0.45
N GLY A 374 12.34 12.14 -0.75
CA GLY A 374 13.72 12.33 -0.28
C GLY A 374 14.14 11.54 0.96
N LEU A 375 13.22 10.86 1.70
CA LEU A 375 13.59 10.07 2.88
C LEU A 375 14.64 8.98 2.59
N HIS A 376 14.45 8.20 1.54
CA HIS A 376 15.43 7.18 1.14
C HIS A 376 16.76 7.78 0.67
N GLU A 377 16.73 8.96 0.05
CA GLU A 377 17.93 9.67 -0.37
C GLU A 377 18.71 10.20 0.82
N THR A 378 17.99 10.73 1.80
CA THR A 378 18.56 11.16 3.08
C THR A 378 19.23 9.98 3.80
N ALA A 379 18.55 8.82 3.90
CA ALA A 379 19.12 7.63 4.53
C ALA A 379 20.40 7.13 3.85
N ARG A 380 20.46 7.19 2.51
CA ARG A 380 21.68 6.80 1.78
C ARG A 380 22.87 7.73 2.04
N ARG A 381 22.63 9.01 2.32
CA ARG A 381 23.68 10.00 2.62
C ARG A 381 24.10 9.94 4.07
N ARG A 382 23.18 9.64 4.98
CA ARG A 382 23.42 9.62 6.43
C ARG A 382 24.12 8.34 6.84
N LYS A 383 25.23 8.47 7.55
CA LYS A 383 25.86 7.36 8.26
C LYS A 383 25.37 7.38 9.71
N GLY A 384 24.45 6.50 10.07
CA GLY A 384 23.92 6.39 11.43
C GLY A 384 22.45 6.75 11.55
N LYS A 385 22.03 7.18 12.73
CA LYS A 385 20.63 7.47 13.05
C LYS A 385 20.13 8.74 12.35
N ALA A 386 18.84 8.74 11.97
CA ALA A 386 18.19 9.94 11.47
C ALA A 386 17.99 10.98 12.58
N GLY A 387 18.27 12.23 12.31
CA GLY A 387 17.97 13.32 13.22
C GLY A 387 16.57 13.87 13.00
N ILE A 388 15.77 13.95 14.07
CA ILE A 388 14.41 14.47 14.03
C ILE A 388 14.38 15.83 14.70
N ALA A 389 13.96 16.88 13.97
CA ALA A 389 13.56 18.15 14.54
C ALA A 389 12.06 18.13 14.83
N ALA A 390 11.65 18.48 16.04
CA ALA A 390 10.24 18.51 16.40
C ALA A 390 9.91 19.75 17.23
N LEU A 391 8.71 20.30 17.02
CA LEU A 391 8.20 21.44 17.80
C LEU A 391 6.66 21.48 17.83
N SER A 392 6.12 22.15 18.83
CA SER A 392 4.72 22.55 18.94
C SER A 392 4.57 23.88 19.68
N ASN A 393 3.46 24.59 19.48
CA ASN A 393 3.06 25.74 20.32
C ASN A 393 2.24 25.34 21.55
N ALA A 394 2.17 24.02 21.85
CA ALA A 394 1.43 23.51 23.00
C ALA A 394 2.19 22.38 23.70
N GLY A 395 2.37 22.53 25.01
CA GLY A 395 3.17 21.57 25.80
C GLY A 395 2.65 20.14 25.79
N TYR A 396 1.32 19.91 25.66
CA TYR A 396 0.78 18.55 25.58
C TYR A 396 1.21 17.83 24.28
N GLU A 397 1.24 18.52 23.13
CA GLU A 397 1.69 17.91 21.86
C GLU A 397 3.19 17.56 21.92
N LYS A 398 4.01 18.39 22.59
CA LYS A 398 5.41 18.05 22.89
C LYS A 398 5.52 16.71 23.60
N CYS A 399 4.69 16.48 24.65
CA CYS A 399 4.65 15.21 25.36
C CYS A 399 4.25 14.05 24.45
N LEU A 400 3.18 14.22 23.65
CA LEU A 400 2.71 13.18 22.72
C LEU A 400 3.77 12.83 21.67
N ILE A 401 4.42 13.83 21.07
CA ILE A 401 5.48 13.58 20.07
C ILE A 401 6.64 12.81 20.70
N SER A 402 7.12 13.26 21.87
CA SER A 402 8.24 12.60 22.56
C SER A 402 7.92 11.16 22.92
N GLU A 403 6.75 10.91 23.51
CA GLU A 403 6.33 9.58 23.95
C GLU A 403 6.20 8.64 22.77
N HIS A 404 5.43 9.01 21.73
CA HIS A 404 5.15 8.13 20.60
C HIS A 404 6.36 7.88 19.69
N LEU A 405 7.30 8.83 19.57
CA LEU A 405 8.57 8.58 18.91
C LEU A 405 9.38 7.53 19.69
N MET A 406 9.51 7.70 21.01
CA MET A 406 10.34 6.81 21.83
C MET A 406 9.72 5.41 22.00
N MET A 407 8.40 5.29 22.05
CA MET A 407 7.72 3.98 22.09
C MET A 407 8.02 3.12 20.85
N LEU A 408 8.28 3.71 19.69
CA LEU A 408 8.55 3.03 18.43
C LEU A 408 10.03 3.11 18.01
N HIS A 409 10.89 3.54 18.92
CA HIS A 409 12.32 3.69 18.65
C HIS A 409 13.01 2.33 18.48
N GLU A 410 13.55 2.08 17.28
CA GLU A 410 14.31 0.87 16.93
C GLU A 410 15.80 1.20 16.68
N ASP A 411 16.34 2.16 17.39
CA ASP A 411 17.73 2.64 17.25
C ASP A 411 18.09 3.21 15.86
N LYS A 412 17.08 3.61 15.09
CA LYS A 412 17.19 4.13 13.72
C LYS A 412 17.17 5.65 13.63
N PHE A 413 16.68 6.32 14.66
CA PHE A 413 16.59 7.79 14.73
C PHE A 413 16.88 8.31 16.13
N GLU A 414 17.16 9.59 16.23
CA GLU A 414 17.30 10.33 17.48
C GLU A 414 16.81 11.77 17.28
N PHE A 415 16.57 12.52 18.35
CA PHE A 415 16.32 13.95 18.23
C PHE A 415 17.55 14.67 17.71
N ALA A 416 17.34 15.67 16.86
CA ALA A 416 18.41 16.45 16.26
C ALA A 416 19.20 17.22 17.32
N LYS A 417 20.51 17.06 17.30
CA LYS A 417 21.45 17.80 18.17
C LYS A 417 21.96 19.02 17.41
N TYR A 418 21.23 20.12 17.52
CA TYR A 418 21.52 21.31 16.75
C TYR A 418 22.95 21.85 16.96
N SER A 419 23.54 22.32 15.87
CA SER A 419 24.83 23.00 15.88
C SER A 419 24.78 24.25 16.76
N ARG A 420 25.96 24.69 17.26
CA ARG A 420 26.09 25.93 18.06
C ARG A 420 25.47 27.13 17.33
N GLN A 421 25.73 27.26 16.05
CA GLN A 421 25.16 28.33 15.22
C GLN A 421 23.64 28.34 15.23
N THR A 422 23.00 27.15 15.09
CA THR A 422 21.54 27.01 15.15
C THR A 422 21.01 27.33 16.54
N GLN A 423 21.69 26.88 17.59
CA GLN A 423 21.32 27.21 18.98
C GLN A 423 21.37 28.72 19.27
N GLU A 424 22.43 29.40 18.85
CA GLU A 424 22.57 30.86 18.98
C GLU A 424 21.45 31.59 18.21
N LYS A 425 21.16 31.15 16.98
CA LYS A 425 20.06 31.69 16.17
C LYS A 425 18.70 31.49 16.81
N LEU A 426 18.43 30.32 17.38
CA LEU A 426 17.21 30.07 18.13
C LEU A 426 17.07 30.99 19.33
N GLN A 427 18.14 31.20 20.09
CA GLN A 427 18.16 32.15 21.23
C GLN A 427 17.83 33.57 20.80
N GLU A 428 18.39 34.05 19.68
CA GLU A 428 18.07 35.38 19.12
C GLU A 428 16.58 35.47 18.72
N ILE A 429 16.03 34.45 18.05
CA ILE A 429 14.63 34.42 17.67
C ILE A 429 13.74 34.47 18.92
N PHE A 430 14.03 33.66 19.92
CA PHE A 430 13.25 33.60 21.16
C PHE A 430 13.34 34.90 21.96
N ALA A 431 14.53 35.54 22.01
CA ALA A 431 14.70 36.86 22.65
C ALA A 431 13.86 37.92 21.95
N LYS A 432 13.87 37.95 20.60
CA LYS A 432 13.06 38.87 19.78
C LYS A 432 11.55 38.69 20.01
N MET A 433 11.12 37.45 20.26
CA MET A 433 9.72 37.14 20.55
C MET A 433 9.31 37.34 22.01
N GLY A 434 10.25 37.62 22.91
CA GLY A 434 9.98 37.77 24.34
C GLY A 434 9.68 36.44 25.08
N ILE A 435 10.01 35.29 24.50
CA ILE A 435 9.80 33.97 25.07
C ILE A 435 11.09 33.27 25.51
N ALA A 436 12.21 33.99 25.56
CA ALA A 436 13.53 33.46 25.91
C ALA A 436 13.60 32.74 27.28
N THR A 437 12.75 33.13 28.22
CA THR A 437 12.64 32.50 29.55
C THR A 437 11.83 31.23 29.58
N LEU A 438 11.10 30.93 28.51
CA LEU A 438 10.27 29.73 28.36
C LEU A 438 11.02 28.57 27.68
N LEU A 439 12.27 28.83 27.29
CA LEU A 439 13.13 27.83 26.66
C LEU A 439 13.53 26.75 27.66
N ASP A 440 12.80 25.67 27.61
CA ASP A 440 13.34 24.39 28.02
C ASP A 440 14.18 23.83 26.84
N GLN A 441 15.44 23.46 27.10
CA GLN A 441 16.34 22.84 26.11
C GLN A 441 15.93 21.37 25.85
N SER A 442 14.65 21.15 25.75
CA SER A 442 14.10 19.81 25.50
C SER A 442 14.25 19.43 24.04
N GLU A 443 14.28 18.15 23.80
CA GLU A 443 14.44 17.52 22.49
C GLU A 443 13.31 17.90 21.51
N VAL A 444 12.08 18.13 22.03
CA VAL A 444 10.96 18.74 21.28
C VAL A 444 10.75 20.15 21.76
N LEU A 445 10.86 21.13 20.88
CA LEU A 445 10.75 22.56 21.25
C LEU A 445 9.31 22.94 21.56
N ASP A 446 9.09 23.51 22.76
CA ASP A 446 7.82 24.14 23.12
C ASP A 446 7.90 25.64 22.78
N LEU A 447 7.13 26.06 21.79
CA LEU A 447 7.14 27.45 21.29
C LEU A 447 6.18 28.35 22.06
N SER A 448 5.42 27.84 23.03
CA SER A 448 4.35 28.56 23.69
C SER A 448 3.24 29.08 22.73
N PRO A 449 2.00 29.23 23.18
CA PRO A 449 0.92 29.79 22.38
C PRO A 449 1.14 31.31 22.02
N MET A 450 2.22 31.93 22.51
CA MET A 450 2.59 33.32 22.21
C MET A 450 3.40 33.47 20.92
N THR A 451 3.78 32.37 20.28
CA THR A 451 4.55 32.40 19.02
C THR A 451 3.65 32.74 17.83
N ASN A 452 4.03 33.78 17.09
CA ASN A 452 3.33 34.24 15.90
C ASN A 452 3.83 33.55 14.62
N ASP A 453 3.16 33.83 13.49
CA ASP A 453 3.47 33.24 12.19
C ASP A 453 4.94 33.41 11.76
N GLU A 454 5.55 34.59 12.00
CA GLU A 454 6.96 34.89 11.68
C GLU A 454 7.90 34.04 12.53
N GLY A 455 7.61 33.95 13.83
CA GLY A 455 8.37 33.12 14.76
C GLY A 455 8.35 31.64 14.37
N TYR A 456 7.20 31.13 14.02
CA TYR A 456 7.07 29.76 13.51
C TYR A 456 7.95 29.49 12.28
N GLU A 457 7.87 30.36 11.26
CA GLU A 457 8.73 30.25 10.08
C GLU A 457 10.22 30.27 10.44
N ALA A 458 10.63 31.23 11.26
CA ALA A 458 12.04 31.44 11.60
C ALA A 458 12.63 30.21 12.33
N ILE A 459 11.87 29.63 13.27
CA ILE A 459 12.30 28.47 14.05
C ILE A 459 12.34 27.22 13.19
N ILE A 460 11.29 26.97 12.38
CA ILE A 460 11.26 25.82 11.46
C ILE A 460 12.41 25.89 10.46
N ARG A 461 12.69 27.07 9.89
CA ARG A 461 13.82 27.25 8.97
C ARG A 461 15.16 26.98 9.65
N ALA A 462 15.35 27.45 10.87
CA ALA A 462 16.60 27.24 11.61
C ALA A 462 16.81 25.76 11.93
N THR A 463 15.78 25.09 12.48
CA THR A 463 15.85 23.68 12.88
C THR A 463 15.91 22.72 11.70
N LEU A 464 15.13 22.95 10.64
CA LEU A 464 15.10 22.09 9.46
C LEU A 464 16.37 22.23 8.60
N ALA A 465 16.97 23.42 8.56
CA ALA A 465 18.21 23.65 7.81
C ALA A 465 19.45 23.05 8.50
N ASP A 466 19.42 22.81 9.80
CA ASP A 466 20.55 22.25 10.55
C ASP A 466 20.98 20.89 9.99
N GLU A 467 22.30 20.65 9.94
CA GLU A 467 22.87 19.42 9.40
C GLU A 467 22.50 18.17 10.20
N SER A 468 22.19 18.33 11.50
CA SER A 468 21.73 17.24 12.35
C SER A 468 20.30 16.78 12.04
N THR A 469 19.51 17.59 11.31
CA THR A 469 18.10 17.30 11.00
C THR A 469 17.95 16.59 9.67
N ASP A 470 17.29 15.45 9.69
CA ASP A 470 16.92 14.67 8.50
C ASP A 470 15.41 14.67 8.23
N PHE A 471 14.61 14.85 9.28
CA PHE A 471 13.15 14.91 9.20
C PHE A 471 12.58 15.91 10.22
N GLY A 472 11.50 16.64 9.84
CA GLY A 472 10.80 17.58 10.72
C GLY A 472 9.40 17.10 11.10
N ILE A 473 8.98 17.30 12.36
CA ILE A 473 7.60 17.15 12.85
C ILE A 473 7.17 18.48 13.45
N TYR A 474 6.25 19.18 12.80
CA TYR A 474 5.84 20.52 13.16
C TYR A 474 4.36 20.55 13.50
N ALA A 475 4.08 20.54 14.79
CA ALA A 475 2.73 20.52 15.34
C ALA A 475 2.20 21.93 15.56
N ILE A 476 0.93 22.14 15.25
CA ILE A 476 0.25 23.42 15.32
C ILE A 476 -1.10 23.23 16.02
N VAL A 477 -1.27 23.85 17.18
CA VAL A 477 -2.59 24.09 17.76
C VAL A 477 -3.08 25.44 17.21
N PRO A 478 -4.08 25.45 16.32
CA PRO A 478 -4.45 26.65 15.58
C PRO A 478 -5.29 27.63 16.38
N GLU A 479 -5.83 27.21 17.52
CA GLU A 479 -6.76 28.00 18.37
C GLU A 479 -6.01 28.97 19.29
N THR A 480 -5.02 29.69 18.75
CA THR A 480 -4.28 30.74 19.48
C THR A 480 -4.42 32.08 18.74
N GLY A 481 -4.53 33.17 19.49
CA GLY A 481 -4.68 34.51 18.90
C GLY A 481 -3.42 35.05 18.21
N MET A 482 -2.30 34.31 18.21
CA MET A 482 -1.02 34.72 17.63
C MET A 482 -0.78 34.21 16.22
N LEU A 483 -1.56 33.21 15.77
CA LEU A 483 -1.45 32.59 14.45
C LEU A 483 -2.63 32.96 13.56
N ASN A 484 -2.36 33.26 12.29
CA ASN A 484 -3.40 33.48 11.27
C ASN A 484 -3.80 32.12 10.67
N THR A 485 -4.74 31.46 11.28
CA THR A 485 -5.19 30.11 10.92
C THR A 485 -6.61 30.04 10.39
N CYS A 486 -7.43 31.06 10.64
CA CYS A 486 -8.81 31.14 10.15
C CYS A 486 -8.88 31.74 8.74
N GLU A 487 -9.87 31.31 7.98
CA GLU A 487 -10.26 32.03 6.74
C GLU A 487 -10.91 33.36 7.10
N VAL A 488 -11.01 34.27 6.14
CA VAL A 488 -11.69 35.57 6.32
C VAL A 488 -13.11 35.33 6.84
N GLY A 489 -13.47 36.03 7.93
CA GLY A 489 -14.76 35.85 8.57
C GLY A 489 -15.15 37.06 9.44
N GLU A 490 -16.37 37.03 9.95
CA GLU A 490 -16.87 38.05 10.87
C GLU A 490 -16.25 37.88 12.27
N GLY A 491 -15.99 38.99 12.96
CA GLY A 491 -15.55 39.01 14.36
C GLY A 491 -14.05 38.86 14.57
N HIS A 492 -13.23 38.66 13.54
CA HIS A 492 -11.77 38.61 13.64
C HIS A 492 -11.08 39.22 12.40
N LYS A 493 -9.76 39.47 12.51
CA LYS A 493 -8.93 40.02 11.42
C LYS A 493 -8.02 38.95 10.78
N GLU A 494 -8.15 37.70 11.18
CA GLU A 494 -7.36 36.62 10.60
C GLU A 494 -7.71 36.36 9.14
N ASP A 495 -6.70 36.01 8.38
CA ASP A 495 -6.82 35.62 6.99
C ASP A 495 -5.68 34.64 6.66
N SER A 496 -5.97 33.36 6.69
CA SER A 496 -5.01 32.30 6.42
C SER A 496 -4.51 32.30 4.96
N SER A 497 -5.14 33.06 4.06
CA SER A 497 -4.71 33.17 2.66
C SER A 497 -3.59 34.21 2.45
N ARG A 498 -3.32 35.07 3.44
CA ARG A 498 -2.26 36.08 3.34
C ARG A 498 -0.88 35.44 3.25
N GLN A 499 0.05 36.14 2.61
CA GLN A 499 1.44 35.67 2.49
C GLN A 499 2.17 35.54 3.84
N GLU A 500 1.74 36.33 4.82
CA GLU A 500 2.30 36.34 6.17
C GLU A 500 1.75 35.27 7.09
N SER A 501 0.67 34.57 6.68
CA SER A 501 0.07 33.50 7.48
C SER A 501 1.00 32.29 7.63
N VAL A 502 0.87 31.55 8.73
CA VAL A 502 1.65 30.32 8.96
C VAL A 502 1.44 29.29 7.85
N LEU A 503 0.24 29.23 7.24
CA LEU A 503 -0.05 28.39 6.07
C LEU A 503 0.88 28.72 4.89
N SER A 504 0.88 29.99 4.45
CA SER A 504 1.68 30.44 3.31
C SER A 504 3.19 30.29 3.58
N ARG A 505 3.60 30.53 4.83
CA ARG A 505 5.00 30.36 5.28
C ARG A 505 5.44 28.90 5.24
N LEU A 506 4.62 27.95 5.69
CA LEU A 506 4.91 26.50 5.62
C LEU A 506 5.02 26.03 4.17
N ILE A 507 4.12 26.47 3.30
CA ILE A 507 4.17 26.17 1.87
C ILE A 507 5.47 26.69 1.25
N LYS A 508 5.89 27.90 1.63
CA LYS A 508 7.16 28.48 1.18
C LYS A 508 8.36 27.72 1.71
N ILE A 509 8.37 27.30 2.99
CA ILE A 509 9.42 26.45 3.55
C ILE A 509 9.55 25.16 2.74
N ARG A 510 8.42 24.51 2.39
CA ARG A 510 8.41 23.28 1.61
C ARG A 510 9.03 23.46 0.22
N SER A 511 8.82 24.61 -0.42
CA SER A 511 9.42 24.93 -1.71
C SER A 511 10.92 25.25 -1.62
N ASP A 512 11.33 25.98 -0.57
CA ASP A 512 12.69 26.48 -0.40
C ASP A 512 13.64 25.38 0.13
N LEU A 513 13.19 24.61 1.13
CA LEU A 513 13.97 23.58 1.80
C LEU A 513 13.50 22.20 1.35
N LYS A 514 14.41 21.44 0.74
CA LYS A 514 14.11 20.10 0.19
C LYS A 514 14.12 18.98 1.23
N LYS A 515 14.36 19.30 2.51
CA LYS A 515 14.29 18.31 3.59
C LYS A 515 12.85 17.93 3.88
N PRO A 516 12.55 16.65 4.09
CA PRO A 516 11.19 16.18 4.36
C PRO A 516 10.74 16.60 5.77
N PHE A 517 9.47 16.97 5.86
CA PHE A 517 8.79 17.22 7.14
C PHE A 517 7.29 16.94 7.01
N CYS A 518 6.63 16.76 8.11
CA CYS A 518 5.18 16.71 8.23
C CYS A 518 4.68 17.75 9.23
N CYS A 519 3.39 18.06 9.13
CA CYS A 519 2.68 18.87 10.10
C CYS A 519 1.63 18.03 10.84
N SER A 520 1.30 18.41 12.07
CA SER A 520 0.04 18.05 12.70
C SER A 520 -0.78 19.30 12.98
N MET A 521 -2.08 19.19 12.84
CA MET A 521 -3.05 20.23 13.19
C MET A 521 -4.17 19.57 13.99
N GLU A 522 -3.99 19.53 15.28
CA GLU A 522 -4.94 18.90 16.19
C GLU A 522 -6.02 19.91 16.61
N SER A 523 -7.14 19.84 15.92
CA SER A 523 -8.29 20.68 16.15
C SER A 523 -9.53 20.15 15.43
N GLY A 524 -10.67 20.81 15.60
CA GLY A 524 -11.94 20.42 15.00
C GLY A 524 -12.03 20.64 13.49
N TRP A 525 -13.17 20.25 12.92
CA TRP A 525 -13.47 20.32 11.48
C TRP A 525 -13.28 21.71 10.84
N LYS A 526 -13.33 22.78 11.62
CA LYS A 526 -13.13 24.16 11.15
C LYS A 526 -11.80 24.33 10.41
N TYR A 527 -10.79 23.54 10.78
CA TYR A 527 -9.44 23.60 10.22
C TYR A 527 -9.15 22.53 9.15
N ASP A 528 -10.17 21.79 8.70
CA ASP A 528 -10.00 20.80 7.63
C ASP A 528 -9.53 21.43 6.32
N GLY A 529 -10.07 22.61 5.99
CA GLY A 529 -9.64 23.39 4.82
C GLY A 529 -8.18 23.83 4.88
N PHE A 530 -7.70 24.22 6.06
CA PHE A 530 -6.30 24.59 6.28
C PHE A 530 -5.38 23.37 6.13
N ALA A 531 -5.72 22.26 6.78
CA ALA A 531 -4.95 21.01 6.67
C ALA A 531 -4.90 20.52 5.21
N GLN A 532 -6.03 20.59 4.47
CA GLN A 532 -6.08 20.20 3.06
C GLN A 532 -5.17 21.08 2.19
N LYS A 533 -5.10 22.38 2.42
CA LYS A 533 -4.19 23.27 1.68
C LYS A 533 -2.72 22.93 1.89
N LEU A 534 -2.32 22.47 3.09
CA LEU A 534 -0.97 21.95 3.34
C LEU A 534 -0.72 20.65 2.54
N VAL A 535 -1.68 19.73 2.56
CA VAL A 535 -1.61 18.48 1.79
C VAL A 535 -1.51 18.75 0.28
N ASP A 536 -2.30 19.67 -0.24
CA ASP A 536 -2.28 20.10 -1.65
C ASP A 536 -0.92 20.69 -2.05
N ALA A 537 -0.22 21.30 -1.09
CA ALA A 537 1.15 21.80 -1.25
C ALA A 537 2.23 20.71 -1.08
N GLY A 538 1.84 19.45 -0.88
CA GLY A 538 2.76 18.32 -0.71
C GLY A 538 3.37 18.22 0.69
N ILE A 539 2.71 18.76 1.72
CA ILE A 539 3.09 18.64 3.12
C ILE A 539 2.17 17.63 3.80
N PRO A 540 2.67 16.44 4.18
CA PRO A 540 1.86 15.49 4.94
C PRO A 540 1.34 16.16 6.21
N THR A 541 0.00 16.16 6.39
CA THR A 541 -0.63 16.85 7.52
C THR A 541 -1.57 15.92 8.26
N PHE A 542 -1.26 15.67 9.52
CA PHE A 542 -1.99 14.78 10.41
C PHE A 542 -3.02 15.56 11.23
N ARG A 543 -4.01 14.85 11.77
CA ARG A 543 -5.05 15.44 12.63
C ARG A 543 -4.75 15.26 14.13
N SER A 544 -3.60 14.66 14.46
CA SER A 544 -3.07 14.61 15.83
C SER A 544 -1.55 14.49 15.83
N ALA A 545 -0.92 14.97 16.88
CA ALA A 545 0.54 14.98 17.03
C ALA A 545 1.10 13.56 17.22
N ASP A 546 0.38 12.71 17.95
CA ASP A 546 0.74 11.29 18.13
C ASP A 546 0.68 10.50 16.84
N ALA A 547 -0.29 10.75 15.96
CA ALA A 547 -0.36 10.12 14.64
C ALA A 547 0.83 10.53 13.76
N ALA A 548 1.20 11.81 13.76
CA ALA A 548 2.39 12.32 13.07
C ALA A 548 3.68 11.64 13.55
N ALA A 549 3.84 11.54 14.88
CA ALA A 549 5.01 10.92 15.51
C ALA A 549 5.10 9.42 15.19
N ARG A 550 3.99 8.67 15.32
CA ARG A 550 3.94 7.23 14.97
C ARG A 550 4.25 6.99 13.49
N ALA A 551 3.64 7.77 12.61
CA ALA A 551 3.88 7.64 11.18
C ALA A 551 5.34 7.93 10.81
N ALA A 552 5.92 8.99 11.37
CA ALA A 552 7.33 9.34 11.18
C ALA A 552 8.25 8.22 11.69
N ALA A 553 8.03 7.71 12.91
CA ALA A 553 8.82 6.62 13.48
C ALA A 553 8.80 5.37 12.61
N LYS A 554 7.60 4.90 12.19
CA LYS A 554 7.49 3.72 11.31
C LYS A 554 8.17 3.93 9.95
N CYS A 555 8.07 5.10 9.35
CA CYS A 555 8.74 5.40 8.09
C CYS A 555 10.27 5.46 8.25
N LEU A 556 10.78 6.09 9.31
CA LEU A 556 12.22 6.17 9.58
C LEU A 556 12.80 4.78 9.88
N ASN A 557 12.12 3.96 10.68
CA ASN A 557 12.53 2.58 10.94
C ASN A 557 12.62 1.72 9.66
N ALA A 558 11.75 1.95 8.70
CA ALA A 558 11.76 1.21 7.43
C ALA A 558 12.90 1.63 6.48
N VAL A 559 13.36 2.88 6.59
CA VAL A 559 14.31 3.48 5.66
C VAL A 559 15.74 3.43 6.18
N PHE A 560 15.95 3.71 7.47
CA PHE A 560 17.25 3.67 8.16
C PHE A 560 17.49 2.33 8.83
#